data_f248c7bf1f4d1257b1176f23a52ffdbf
#
_entry.id   f248c7bf1f4d1257b1176f23a52ffdbf
#
_cell.length_a   1.000
_cell.length_b   1.000
_cell.length_c   1.000
_cell.angle_alpha   90.00
_cell.angle_beta   90.00
_cell.angle_gamma   90.00
#
_symmetry.space_group_name_H-M   'P 1'
#
loop_
_entity.id
_entity.type
_entity.pdbx_description
1 polymer ?
#
loop_
_entity_poly.entity_id
_entity_poly.type
_entity_poly.pdbx_seq_one_letter_code
_entity_poly.pdbx_strand_id
1 'polypeptide(L)'
;MVWDLGKKIKDGQYRIQEVLGEGRFGITYRASDRNGDSVVIKTPRDVGFKLWESERLQKLFWQEASKLKGCDHPHIVRVKELFSEGKANCMVMEYIDGTTLDRRSTKILPEKEALRYIEQIGQALMVVHSRRFLHRDIRPGNIMIRTGKPEAVLIDFGLALDFDEELTKTRTQELASGFAPIECYSRDAKRGAFTDIYSLGAVLYELLTGKIPVNAMTRKDAMTRKIDHPPLIEPKTYNSKISPNINKAILWALQLDADKRPQSVQAWFKDLGLSIPKKEQSKISPPIVINWTLVWAGVAAIATLLTALGVPELMKQKFTPQPTPTGSPPSSPK
;
A
#
# COMPACT_ATOMS: atom_id res chain seq x y z
N MET A 1 6.53 20.54 5.10
CA MET A 1 7.49 21.34 4.27
C MET A 1 7.03 21.21 2.83
N VAL A 2 6.76 22.31 2.14
CA VAL A 2 6.42 22.31 0.70
C VAL A 2 7.67 22.78 -0.04
N TRP A 3 8.07 22.05 -1.07
CA TRP A 3 9.24 22.46 -1.87
C TRP A 3 8.82 23.32 -3.04
N ASP A 4 9.58 24.38 -3.27
CA ASP A 4 9.38 25.27 -4.38
C ASP A 4 9.77 24.65 -5.72
N LEU A 5 9.17 25.13 -6.79
CA LEU A 5 9.53 24.73 -8.15
C LEU A 5 10.99 25.08 -8.45
N GLY A 6 11.68 24.17 -9.10
CA GLY A 6 13.10 24.32 -9.41
C GLY A 6 14.03 23.88 -8.29
N LYS A 7 13.55 23.63 -7.07
CA LYS A 7 14.36 23.14 -5.96
C LYS A 7 15.05 21.84 -6.33
N LYS A 8 16.35 21.78 -6.05
CA LYS A 8 17.16 20.56 -6.14
C LYS A 8 17.17 19.85 -4.78
N ILE A 9 16.94 18.57 -4.78
CA ILE A 9 16.95 17.70 -3.59
C ILE A 9 17.87 16.50 -3.81
N LYS A 10 18.23 15.81 -2.74
CA LYS A 10 19.18 14.69 -2.75
C LYS A 10 20.48 15.04 -3.49
N ASP A 11 21.18 16.04 -2.99
CA ASP A 11 22.45 16.54 -3.58
C ASP A 11 22.33 16.85 -5.09
N GLY A 12 21.19 17.40 -5.49
CA GLY A 12 20.91 17.79 -6.86
C GLY A 12 20.56 16.65 -7.80
N GLN A 13 20.32 15.44 -7.27
CA GLN A 13 19.89 14.29 -8.09
C GLN A 13 18.51 14.50 -8.70
N TYR A 14 17.60 15.19 -8.00
CA TYR A 14 16.26 15.49 -8.47
C TYR A 14 15.99 16.98 -8.45
N ARG A 15 15.28 17.47 -9.47
CA ARG A 15 14.78 18.85 -9.55
C ARG A 15 13.25 18.84 -9.58
N ILE A 16 12.60 19.50 -8.63
CA ILE A 16 11.15 19.65 -8.56
C ILE A 16 10.64 20.46 -9.74
N GLN A 17 9.65 19.94 -10.45
CA GLN A 17 9.05 20.57 -11.63
C GLN A 17 7.62 21.03 -11.39
N GLU A 18 6.83 20.23 -10.67
CA GLU A 18 5.39 20.45 -10.54
C GLU A 18 4.85 19.76 -9.28
N VAL A 19 3.81 20.32 -8.66
CA VAL A 19 3.02 19.66 -7.63
C VAL A 19 1.88 18.91 -8.31
N LEU A 20 1.92 17.58 -8.31
CA LEU A 20 0.88 16.73 -8.91
C LEU A 20 -0.34 16.59 -8.01
N GLY A 21 -0.14 16.67 -6.71
CA GLY A 21 -1.21 16.56 -5.73
C GLY A 21 -0.73 16.89 -4.32
N GLU A 22 -1.64 17.48 -3.57
CA GLU A 22 -1.44 17.82 -2.18
C GLU A 22 -2.62 17.26 -1.38
N GLY A 23 -2.33 16.27 -0.54
CA GLY A 23 -3.28 15.65 0.36
C GLY A 23 -2.95 15.95 1.82
N ARG A 24 -3.81 15.48 2.70
CA ARG A 24 -3.65 15.67 4.15
C ARG A 24 -2.32 15.10 4.67
N PHE A 25 -1.91 13.95 4.18
CA PHE A 25 -0.77 13.19 4.70
C PHE A 25 0.48 13.29 3.84
N GLY A 26 0.40 13.91 2.68
CA GLY A 26 1.56 13.95 1.79
C GLY A 26 1.39 14.88 0.61
N ILE A 27 2.51 15.17 0.01
CA ILE A 27 2.61 15.94 -1.22
C ILE A 27 3.28 15.05 -2.26
N THR A 28 2.74 15.09 -3.46
CA THR A 28 3.26 14.36 -4.62
C THR A 28 3.77 15.36 -5.64
N TYR A 29 5.04 15.23 -6.01
CA TYR A 29 5.71 16.09 -6.97
C TYR A 29 6.08 15.33 -8.24
N ARG A 30 6.03 16.01 -9.39
CA ARG A 30 6.81 15.63 -10.55
C ARG A 30 8.19 16.25 -10.42
N ALA A 31 9.22 15.48 -10.72
CA ALA A 31 10.60 15.95 -10.72
C ALA A 31 11.33 15.36 -11.93
N SER A 32 12.45 15.96 -12.32
CA SER A 32 13.42 15.35 -13.24
C SER A 32 14.61 14.81 -12.48
N ASP A 33 15.12 13.67 -12.91
CA ASP A 33 16.39 13.14 -12.45
C ASP A 33 17.58 13.81 -13.18
N ARG A 34 18.82 13.35 -12.92
CA ARG A 34 20.04 13.90 -13.55
C ARG A 34 20.07 13.69 -15.05
N ASN A 35 19.38 12.69 -15.59
CA ASN A 35 19.31 12.40 -17.03
C ASN A 35 18.20 13.21 -17.71
N GLY A 36 17.41 13.95 -16.95
CA GLY A 36 16.24 14.67 -17.46
C GLY A 36 14.96 13.83 -17.46
N ASP A 37 15.02 12.56 -17.05
CA ASP A 37 13.85 11.68 -17.01
C ASP A 37 12.86 12.10 -15.92
N SER A 38 11.57 12.05 -16.25
CA SER A 38 10.52 12.36 -15.28
C SER A 38 10.39 11.25 -14.23
N VAL A 39 10.24 11.67 -12.98
CA VAL A 39 9.95 10.81 -11.83
C VAL A 39 8.84 11.44 -10.98
N VAL A 40 8.21 10.64 -10.14
CA VAL A 40 7.27 11.11 -9.12
C VAL A 40 7.92 10.97 -7.75
N ILE A 41 7.86 12.02 -6.95
CA ILE A 41 8.37 12.01 -5.57
C ILE A 41 7.22 12.29 -4.63
N LYS A 42 6.94 11.33 -3.73
CA LYS A 42 5.94 11.47 -2.66
C LYS A 42 6.64 11.61 -1.33
N THR A 43 6.18 12.58 -0.52
CA THR A 43 6.70 12.82 0.83
C THR A 43 5.56 13.09 1.80
N PRO A 44 5.65 12.67 3.06
CA PRO A 44 4.67 13.04 4.08
C PRO A 44 4.63 14.56 4.28
N ARG A 45 3.43 15.07 4.57
CA ARG A 45 3.22 16.46 4.94
C ARG A 45 3.08 16.55 6.46
N ASP A 46 3.94 17.32 7.09
CA ASP A 46 3.99 17.50 8.54
C ASP A 46 3.33 18.81 9.04
N VAL A 47 2.68 19.54 8.14
CA VAL A 47 2.04 20.82 8.47
C VAL A 47 0.78 20.57 9.33
N GLY A 48 0.75 21.18 10.52
CA GLY A 48 -0.38 21.10 11.45
C GLY A 48 -0.35 19.91 12.41
N PHE A 49 0.70 19.08 12.37
CA PHE A 49 0.93 17.98 13.32
C PHE A 49 1.88 18.40 14.45
N LYS A 50 1.69 17.77 15.62
CA LYS A 50 2.67 17.84 16.71
C LYS A 50 3.94 17.10 16.30
N LEU A 51 5.06 17.41 16.93
CA LEU A 51 6.36 16.81 16.58
C LEU A 51 6.32 15.27 16.59
N TRP A 52 5.77 14.66 17.63
CA TRP A 52 5.66 13.20 17.76
C TRP A 52 4.71 12.56 16.73
N GLU A 53 3.68 13.29 16.30
CA GLU A 53 2.78 12.86 15.22
C GLU A 53 3.50 12.87 13.89
N SER A 54 4.29 13.91 13.62
CA SER A 54 5.12 14.01 12.42
C SER A 54 6.16 12.89 12.35
N GLU A 55 6.87 12.60 13.44
CA GLU A 55 7.84 11.50 13.50
C GLU A 55 7.19 10.13 13.28
N ARG A 56 6.02 9.90 13.87
CA ARG A 56 5.23 8.67 13.66
C ARG A 56 4.78 8.54 12.21
N LEU A 57 4.30 9.62 11.59
CA LEU A 57 3.90 9.65 10.19
C LEU A 57 5.08 9.32 9.25
N GLN A 58 6.25 9.92 9.50
CA GLN A 58 7.48 9.64 8.74
C GLN A 58 7.88 8.17 8.84
N LYS A 59 7.80 7.59 10.04
CA LYS A 59 8.13 6.17 10.28
C LYS A 59 7.16 5.23 9.55
N LEU A 60 5.85 5.47 9.66
CA LEU A 60 4.84 4.65 8.97
C LEU A 60 4.99 4.74 7.45
N PHE A 61 5.16 5.95 6.93
CA PHE A 61 5.41 6.16 5.51
C PHE A 61 6.62 5.35 5.02
N TRP A 62 7.75 5.40 5.75
CA TRP A 62 8.96 4.66 5.38
C TRP A 62 8.75 3.14 5.37
N GLN A 63 8.05 2.63 6.39
CA GLN A 63 7.76 1.20 6.48
C GLN A 63 6.89 0.70 5.32
N GLU A 64 5.84 1.44 4.98
CA GLU A 64 4.93 1.08 3.89
C GLU A 64 5.58 1.26 2.51
N ALA A 65 6.31 2.36 2.31
CA ALA A 65 7.09 2.58 1.09
C ALA A 65 8.14 1.49 0.87
N SER A 66 8.77 0.98 1.94
CA SER A 66 9.70 -0.14 1.88
C SER A 66 9.03 -1.45 1.45
N LYS A 67 7.82 -1.72 1.94
CA LYS A 67 7.01 -2.87 1.50
C LYS A 67 6.64 -2.75 0.03
N LEU A 68 6.20 -1.55 -0.39
CA LEU A 68 5.82 -1.29 -1.78
C LEU A 68 7.01 -1.44 -2.73
N LYS A 69 8.19 -0.96 -2.35
CA LYS A 69 9.44 -1.15 -3.12
C LYS A 69 9.74 -2.61 -3.42
N GLY A 70 9.31 -3.52 -2.53
CA GLY A 70 9.41 -4.95 -2.75
C GLY A 70 8.38 -5.53 -3.73
N CYS A 71 7.33 -4.81 -4.11
CA CYS A 71 6.27 -5.28 -5.00
C CYS A 71 6.65 -4.97 -6.46
N ASP A 72 7.30 -5.92 -7.14
CA ASP A 72 7.64 -5.78 -8.56
C ASP A 72 6.56 -6.44 -9.42
N HIS A 73 5.81 -5.62 -10.17
CA HIS A 73 4.74 -6.09 -11.07
C HIS A 73 4.41 -4.99 -12.10
N PRO A 74 4.12 -5.31 -13.37
CA PRO A 74 3.86 -4.31 -14.42
C PRO A 74 2.65 -3.40 -14.13
N HIS A 75 1.72 -3.87 -13.30
CA HIS A 75 0.50 -3.14 -12.92
C HIS A 75 0.57 -2.56 -11.49
N ILE A 76 1.77 -2.43 -10.92
CA ILE A 76 2.06 -1.68 -9.68
C ILE A 76 3.06 -0.59 -10.03
N VAL A 77 2.82 0.63 -9.56
CA VAL A 77 3.79 1.72 -9.73
C VAL A 77 5.15 1.32 -9.16
N ARG A 78 6.19 1.42 -9.98
CA ARG A 78 7.54 1.02 -9.59
C ARG A 78 8.16 2.05 -8.65
N VAL A 79 8.55 1.64 -7.45
CA VAL A 79 9.36 2.45 -6.54
C VAL A 79 10.83 2.32 -6.93
N LYS A 80 11.43 3.41 -7.39
CA LYS A 80 12.85 3.47 -7.78
C LYS A 80 13.74 3.47 -6.54
N GLU A 81 13.47 4.38 -5.60
CA GLU A 81 14.24 4.47 -4.37
C GLU A 81 13.51 5.17 -3.23
N LEU A 82 14.10 5.08 -2.04
CA LEU A 82 13.70 5.79 -0.84
C LEU A 82 14.92 6.56 -0.32
N PHE A 83 14.71 7.80 0.11
CA PHE A 83 15.77 8.62 0.74
C PHE A 83 15.14 9.60 1.73
N SER A 84 15.98 10.27 2.52
CA SER A 84 15.55 11.34 3.40
C SER A 84 16.15 12.67 2.95
N GLU A 85 15.35 13.72 2.91
CA GLU A 85 15.75 15.09 2.65
C GLU A 85 15.50 15.92 3.91
N GLY A 86 16.53 16.19 4.68
CA GLY A 86 16.40 16.72 6.02
C GLY A 86 15.59 15.79 6.92
N LYS A 87 14.45 16.25 7.41
CA LYS A 87 13.52 15.43 8.24
C LYS A 87 12.43 14.72 7.42
N ALA A 88 12.34 14.96 6.12
CA ALA A 88 11.30 14.40 5.27
C ALA A 88 11.76 13.10 4.60
N ASN A 89 11.01 12.04 4.78
CA ASN A 89 11.18 10.79 4.03
C ASN A 89 10.56 10.93 2.64
N CYS A 90 11.25 10.45 1.62
CA CYS A 90 10.88 10.59 0.24
C CYS A 90 10.82 9.23 -0.44
N MET A 91 9.78 9.02 -1.23
CA MET A 91 9.65 7.86 -2.10
C MET A 91 9.67 8.33 -3.55
N VAL A 92 10.66 7.85 -4.30
CA VAL A 92 10.78 8.12 -5.74
C VAL A 92 10.16 6.97 -6.51
N MET A 93 9.24 7.29 -7.39
CA MET A 93 8.51 6.35 -8.23
C MET A 93 8.72 6.65 -9.71
N GLU A 94 8.40 5.68 -10.56
CA GLU A 94 8.28 5.95 -12.00
C GLU A 94 7.22 7.03 -12.25
N TYR A 95 7.46 7.87 -13.25
CA TYR A 95 6.41 8.71 -13.81
C TYR A 95 5.63 7.91 -14.84
N ILE A 96 4.31 7.84 -14.69
CA ILE A 96 3.44 7.17 -15.64
C ILE A 96 2.80 8.24 -16.52
N ASP A 97 3.18 8.24 -17.80
CA ASP A 97 2.44 9.01 -18.80
C ASP A 97 1.09 8.34 -19.05
N GLY A 98 0.02 8.98 -18.61
CA GLY A 98 -1.30 8.38 -18.64
C GLY A 98 -2.38 9.22 -17.99
N THR A 99 -3.58 8.65 -17.95
CA THR A 99 -4.77 9.28 -17.37
C THR A 99 -5.39 8.32 -16.35
N THR A 100 -5.84 8.85 -15.22
CA THR A 100 -6.54 8.06 -14.20
C THR A 100 -7.95 7.67 -14.67
N LEU A 101 -8.46 6.54 -14.20
CA LEU A 101 -9.78 6.03 -14.62
C LEU A 101 -10.93 6.98 -14.29
N ASP A 102 -10.84 7.83 -13.26
CA ASP A 102 -11.85 8.84 -12.93
C ASP A 102 -11.88 9.99 -13.93
N ARG A 103 -10.76 10.24 -14.65
CA ARG A 103 -10.64 11.27 -15.69
C ARG A 103 -10.86 10.73 -17.10
N ARG A 104 -11.30 9.47 -17.25
CA ARG A 104 -11.61 8.88 -18.55
C ARG A 104 -12.71 9.65 -19.27
N SER A 105 -12.61 9.76 -20.59
CA SER A 105 -13.61 10.43 -21.41
C SER A 105 -14.94 9.66 -21.49
N THR A 106 -14.85 8.33 -21.56
CA THR A 106 -16.00 7.41 -21.66
C THR A 106 -16.39 6.91 -20.28
N LYS A 107 -17.58 7.32 -19.78
CA LYS A 107 -18.05 6.93 -18.44
C LYS A 107 -18.34 5.44 -18.31
N ILE A 108 -18.99 4.84 -19.31
CA ILE A 108 -19.36 3.42 -19.32
C ILE A 108 -18.45 2.70 -20.29
N LEU A 109 -17.66 1.76 -19.80
CA LEU A 109 -16.76 0.97 -20.63
C LEU A 109 -17.46 -0.30 -21.15
N PRO A 110 -17.04 -0.81 -22.32
CA PRO A 110 -17.39 -2.16 -22.74
C PRO A 110 -16.93 -3.19 -21.68
N GLU A 111 -17.73 -4.22 -21.43
CA GLU A 111 -17.45 -5.23 -20.39
C GLU A 111 -16.03 -5.84 -20.55
N LYS A 112 -15.66 -6.19 -21.79
CA LYS A 112 -14.32 -6.74 -22.07
C LYS A 112 -13.17 -5.80 -21.68
N GLU A 113 -13.36 -4.50 -21.86
CA GLU A 113 -12.34 -3.50 -21.52
C GLU A 113 -12.27 -3.30 -20.00
N ALA A 114 -13.42 -3.18 -19.35
CA ALA A 114 -13.49 -3.07 -17.90
C ALA A 114 -12.85 -4.29 -17.21
N LEU A 115 -13.19 -5.50 -17.66
CA LEU A 115 -12.62 -6.74 -17.14
C LEU A 115 -11.11 -6.83 -17.36
N ARG A 116 -10.57 -6.33 -18.47
CA ARG A 116 -9.12 -6.26 -18.70
C ARG A 116 -8.43 -5.42 -17.61
N TYR A 117 -8.94 -4.24 -17.29
CA TYR A 117 -8.35 -3.41 -16.24
C TYR A 117 -8.49 -4.06 -14.85
N ILE A 118 -9.63 -4.68 -14.57
CA ILE A 118 -9.85 -5.41 -13.32
C ILE A 118 -8.90 -6.61 -13.20
N GLU A 119 -8.66 -7.35 -14.28
CA GLU A 119 -7.70 -8.46 -14.30
C GLU A 119 -6.29 -7.97 -13.97
N GLN A 120 -5.83 -6.91 -14.62
CA GLN A 120 -4.52 -6.32 -14.41
C GLN A 120 -4.32 -5.85 -12.96
N ILE A 121 -5.29 -5.10 -12.43
CA ILE A 121 -5.21 -4.61 -11.04
C ILE A 121 -5.38 -5.75 -10.03
N GLY A 122 -6.22 -6.73 -10.32
CA GLY A 122 -6.35 -7.91 -9.45
C GLY A 122 -5.06 -8.73 -9.39
N GLN A 123 -4.34 -8.89 -10.51
CA GLN A 123 -3.02 -9.53 -10.54
C GLN A 123 -2.01 -8.75 -9.69
N ALA A 124 -2.00 -7.41 -9.79
CA ALA A 124 -1.22 -6.54 -8.91
C ALA A 124 -1.53 -6.79 -7.43
N LEU A 125 -2.83 -6.85 -7.08
CA LEU A 125 -3.26 -7.12 -5.71
C LEU A 125 -2.85 -8.51 -5.20
N MET A 126 -2.81 -9.53 -6.06
CA MET A 126 -2.29 -10.84 -5.66
C MET A 126 -0.84 -10.76 -5.18
N VAL A 127 0.00 -9.94 -5.83
CA VAL A 127 1.40 -9.69 -5.40
C VAL A 127 1.42 -8.94 -4.07
N VAL A 128 0.62 -7.88 -3.93
CA VAL A 128 0.52 -7.07 -2.70
C VAL A 128 0.08 -7.95 -1.52
N HIS A 129 -0.99 -8.73 -1.69
CA HIS A 129 -1.55 -9.58 -0.64
C HIS A 129 -0.61 -10.74 -0.26
N SER A 130 0.17 -11.29 -1.20
CA SER A 130 1.17 -12.31 -0.90
C SER A 130 2.26 -11.81 0.06
N ARG A 131 2.49 -10.51 0.10
CA ARG A 131 3.41 -9.83 1.01
C ARG A 131 2.76 -9.35 2.32
N ARG A 132 1.52 -9.82 2.60
CA ARG A 132 0.73 -9.40 3.77
C ARG A 132 0.54 -7.88 3.84
N PHE A 133 0.35 -7.27 2.70
CA PHE A 133 0.12 -5.84 2.54
C PHE A 133 -1.23 -5.62 1.85
N LEU A 134 -1.93 -4.51 2.15
CA LEU A 134 -3.19 -4.11 1.54
C LEU A 134 -3.03 -2.74 0.91
N HIS A 135 -3.76 -2.49 -0.18
CA HIS A 135 -3.77 -1.16 -0.81
C HIS A 135 -4.61 -0.16 -0.04
N ARG A 136 -5.82 -0.55 0.39
CA ARG A 136 -6.77 0.18 1.24
C ARG A 136 -7.42 1.44 0.65
N ASP A 137 -6.98 1.89 -0.53
CA ASP A 137 -7.56 3.05 -1.22
C ASP A 137 -7.70 2.79 -2.73
N ILE A 138 -8.31 1.64 -3.08
CA ILE A 138 -8.60 1.31 -4.48
C ILE A 138 -9.82 2.10 -4.93
N ARG A 139 -9.61 2.96 -5.93
CA ARG A 139 -10.63 3.80 -6.57
C ARG A 139 -10.15 4.21 -7.95
N PRO A 140 -11.03 4.69 -8.84
CA PRO A 140 -10.64 5.06 -10.20
C PRO A 140 -9.50 6.09 -10.27
N GLY A 141 -9.44 7.04 -9.32
CA GLY A 141 -8.36 8.04 -9.25
C GLY A 141 -6.98 7.47 -8.89
N ASN A 142 -6.92 6.24 -8.38
CA ASN A 142 -5.67 5.56 -8.02
C ASN A 142 -5.31 4.44 -9.02
N ILE A 143 -5.96 4.41 -10.19
CA ILE A 143 -5.67 3.49 -11.29
C ILE A 143 -5.38 4.33 -12.53
N MET A 144 -4.14 4.34 -13.00
CA MET A 144 -3.72 5.03 -14.23
C MET A 144 -3.73 4.09 -15.42
N ILE A 145 -4.17 4.58 -16.56
CA ILE A 145 -4.05 3.91 -17.85
C ILE A 145 -2.92 4.58 -18.62
N ARG A 146 -1.92 3.81 -19.04
CA ARG A 146 -0.77 4.33 -19.81
C ARG A 146 -1.22 4.87 -21.17
N THR A 147 -0.68 6.01 -21.58
CA THR A 147 -0.96 6.60 -22.89
C THR A 147 -0.61 5.63 -24.00
N GLY A 148 -1.54 5.45 -24.95
CA GLY A 148 -1.36 4.57 -26.12
C GLY A 148 -1.36 3.07 -25.83
N LYS A 149 -1.59 2.64 -24.59
CA LYS A 149 -1.61 1.23 -24.19
C LYS A 149 -2.79 0.94 -23.26
N PRO A 150 -3.48 -0.18 -23.44
CA PRO A 150 -4.55 -0.61 -22.54
C PRO A 150 -3.98 -1.26 -21.26
N GLU A 151 -3.03 -0.58 -20.61
CA GLU A 151 -2.32 -1.04 -19.42
C GLU A 151 -2.70 -0.20 -18.20
N ALA A 152 -3.40 -0.83 -17.25
CA ALA A 152 -3.74 -0.22 -15.97
C ALA A 152 -2.58 -0.40 -14.97
N VAL A 153 -2.27 0.65 -14.23
CA VAL A 153 -1.25 0.64 -13.16
C VAL A 153 -1.86 1.17 -11.88
N LEU A 154 -1.74 0.42 -10.82
CA LEU A 154 -2.17 0.80 -9.48
C LEU A 154 -1.15 1.75 -8.88
N ILE A 155 -1.61 2.92 -8.51
CA ILE A 155 -0.80 4.00 -7.91
C ILE A 155 -1.35 4.33 -6.52
N ASP A 156 -0.63 5.11 -5.79
CA ASP A 156 -1.09 5.80 -4.58
C ASP A 156 -1.62 4.87 -3.48
N PHE A 157 -0.75 3.97 -3.01
CA PHE A 157 -1.03 3.14 -1.85
C PHE A 157 -1.31 4.02 -0.63
N GLY A 158 -2.29 3.65 0.16
CA GLY A 158 -2.72 4.38 1.34
C GLY A 158 -1.68 4.38 2.47
N LEU A 159 -0.49 4.92 2.18
CA LEU A 159 0.72 4.86 3.00
C LEU A 159 0.61 5.53 4.38
N ALA A 160 -0.49 6.20 4.68
CA ALA A 160 -0.66 6.90 5.95
C ALA A 160 -2.03 6.61 6.60
N LEU A 161 -2.76 5.62 6.10
CA LEU A 161 -4.11 5.34 6.61
C LEU A 161 -4.10 4.82 8.06
N ASP A 162 -3.04 4.15 8.48
CA ASP A 162 -2.89 3.70 9.87
C ASP A 162 -2.62 4.87 10.84
N PHE A 163 -2.15 6.01 10.30
CA PHE A 163 -1.96 7.24 11.09
C PHE A 163 -3.29 7.95 11.36
N ASP A 164 -4.25 7.84 10.44
CA ASP A 164 -5.52 8.57 10.49
C ASP A 164 -6.55 7.97 11.48
N GLU A 165 -6.22 6.85 12.11
CA GLU A 165 -7.15 6.21 13.05
C GLU A 165 -7.55 7.10 14.24
N GLU A 166 -6.74 8.13 14.56
CA GLU A 166 -7.03 9.12 15.62
C GLU A 166 -7.74 10.38 15.13
N LEU A 167 -7.79 10.63 13.80
CA LEU A 167 -8.22 11.91 13.22
C LEU A 167 -9.51 11.78 12.38
N THR A 168 -10.54 11.25 12.97
CA THR A 168 -11.80 10.75 12.41
C THR A 168 -12.64 11.68 11.54
N LYS A 169 -12.46 13.01 11.57
CA LYS A 169 -13.41 13.93 10.87
C LYS A 169 -13.22 14.06 9.37
N THR A 170 -12.00 13.95 8.85
CA THR A 170 -11.72 14.14 7.39
C THR A 170 -11.86 12.85 6.59
N ARG A 171 -11.65 11.70 7.23
CA ARG A 171 -11.85 10.38 6.61
C ARG A 171 -13.31 10.13 6.19
N THR A 172 -14.27 10.78 6.83
CA THR A 172 -15.69 10.63 6.52
C THR A 172 -16.03 10.99 5.08
N GLN A 173 -15.36 11.98 4.47
CA GLN A 173 -15.61 12.36 3.06
C GLN A 173 -15.00 11.37 2.07
N GLU A 174 -13.79 10.84 2.34
CA GLU A 174 -13.15 9.82 1.50
C GLU A 174 -13.90 8.49 1.60
N LEU A 175 -14.33 8.11 2.80
CA LEU A 175 -15.15 6.93 3.03
C LEU A 175 -16.55 7.04 2.42
N ALA A 176 -17.10 8.25 2.30
CA ALA A 176 -18.41 8.48 1.69
C ALA A 176 -18.43 8.18 0.18
N SER A 177 -17.29 7.91 -0.44
CA SER A 177 -17.15 7.77 -1.90
C SER A 177 -17.74 6.50 -2.52
N GLY A 178 -18.27 5.56 -1.75
CA GLY A 178 -18.85 4.30 -2.25
C GLY A 178 -17.85 3.20 -2.57
N PHE A 179 -16.55 3.49 -2.60
CA PHE A 179 -15.48 2.51 -2.83
C PHE A 179 -14.96 1.87 -1.54
N ALA A 180 -15.19 2.49 -0.39
CA ALA A 180 -14.72 2.00 0.90
C ALA A 180 -15.70 0.99 1.52
N PRO A 181 -15.25 -0.21 1.91
CA PRO A 181 -16.08 -1.19 2.62
C PRO A 181 -16.33 -0.80 4.08
N ILE A 182 -17.32 -1.44 4.72
CA ILE A 182 -17.80 -1.09 6.05
C ILE A 182 -16.73 -1.17 7.14
N GLU A 183 -15.79 -2.08 7.05
CA GLU A 183 -14.69 -2.24 8.00
C GLU A 183 -13.70 -1.08 7.97
N CYS A 184 -13.70 -0.26 6.92
CA CYS A 184 -12.88 0.96 6.88
C CYS A 184 -13.41 2.07 7.79
N TYR A 185 -14.65 1.96 8.26
CA TYR A 185 -15.29 2.93 9.17
C TYR A 185 -15.09 2.59 10.66
N SER A 186 -14.45 1.46 10.97
CA SER A 186 -14.17 1.02 12.34
C SER A 186 -12.69 0.75 12.53
N ARG A 187 -12.15 1.12 13.70
CA ARG A 187 -10.74 0.86 14.07
C ARG A 187 -10.48 -0.61 14.31
N ASP A 188 -11.41 -1.25 15.02
CA ASP A 188 -11.26 -2.62 15.51
C ASP A 188 -11.65 -3.67 14.47
N ALA A 189 -12.16 -3.25 13.32
CA ALA A 189 -12.60 -4.17 12.29
C ALA A 189 -11.40 -4.82 11.58
N LYS A 190 -11.43 -6.15 11.50
CA LYS A 190 -10.43 -6.93 10.76
C LYS A 190 -10.44 -6.53 9.28
N ARG A 191 -9.26 -6.29 8.73
CA ARG A 191 -9.04 -6.01 7.31
C ARG A 191 -8.27 -7.16 6.67
N GLY A 192 -8.51 -7.39 5.39
CA GLY A 192 -7.89 -8.47 4.64
C GLY A 192 -8.02 -8.25 3.13
N ALA A 193 -7.65 -9.25 2.33
CA ALA A 193 -7.80 -9.19 0.87
C ALA A 193 -9.22 -8.81 0.43
N PHE A 194 -10.22 -9.24 1.19
CA PHE A 194 -11.64 -8.92 0.98
C PHE A 194 -11.95 -7.42 1.06
N THR A 195 -11.13 -6.64 1.75
CA THR A 195 -11.23 -5.17 1.82
C THR A 195 -10.92 -4.54 0.46
N ASP A 196 -9.78 -4.91 -0.14
CA ASP A 196 -9.38 -4.42 -1.46
C ASP A 196 -10.29 -4.99 -2.57
N ILE A 197 -10.81 -6.23 -2.41
CA ILE A 197 -11.74 -6.84 -3.36
C ILE A 197 -13.07 -6.09 -3.40
N TYR A 198 -13.60 -5.64 -2.25
CA TYR A 198 -14.78 -4.78 -2.24
C TYR A 198 -14.53 -3.51 -3.06
N SER A 199 -13.43 -2.83 -2.80
CA SER A 199 -13.08 -1.59 -3.49
C SER A 199 -12.89 -1.80 -5.00
N LEU A 200 -12.23 -2.89 -5.40
CA LEU A 200 -12.07 -3.24 -6.81
C LEU A 200 -13.42 -3.64 -7.46
N GLY A 201 -14.31 -4.30 -6.73
CA GLY A 201 -15.68 -4.59 -7.15
C GLY A 201 -16.50 -3.32 -7.36
N ALA A 202 -16.31 -2.31 -6.50
CA ALA A 202 -16.93 -0.99 -6.64
C ALA A 202 -16.40 -0.24 -7.89
N VAL A 203 -15.11 -0.36 -8.19
CA VAL A 203 -14.53 0.15 -9.45
C VAL A 203 -15.17 -0.54 -10.65
N LEU A 204 -15.28 -1.87 -10.67
CA LEU A 204 -15.92 -2.59 -11.77
C LEU A 204 -17.39 -2.18 -11.94
N TYR A 205 -18.12 -2.03 -10.83
CA TYR A 205 -19.48 -1.52 -10.84
C TYR A 205 -19.56 -0.17 -11.54
N GLU A 206 -18.71 0.77 -11.17
CA GLU A 206 -18.70 2.12 -11.76
C GLU A 206 -18.27 2.10 -13.24
N LEU A 207 -17.27 1.32 -13.61
CA LEU A 207 -16.82 1.20 -15.00
C LEU A 207 -17.91 0.70 -15.93
N LEU A 208 -18.78 -0.22 -15.46
CA LEU A 208 -19.83 -0.83 -16.26
C LEU A 208 -21.16 -0.07 -16.23
N THR A 209 -21.42 0.72 -15.19
CA THR A 209 -22.70 1.42 -15.00
C THR A 209 -22.61 2.94 -15.15
N GLY A 210 -21.40 3.50 -15.06
CA GLY A 210 -21.19 4.94 -14.95
C GLY A 210 -21.71 5.54 -13.63
N LYS A 211 -22.05 4.70 -12.65
CA LYS A 211 -22.59 5.08 -11.34
C LYS A 211 -21.70 4.55 -10.24
N ILE A 212 -21.43 5.37 -9.23
CA ILE A 212 -20.77 4.93 -8.01
C ILE A 212 -21.78 4.17 -7.15
N PRO A 213 -21.44 2.99 -6.59
CA PRO A 213 -22.35 2.27 -5.70
C PRO A 213 -22.66 3.08 -4.43
N VAL A 214 -23.86 2.89 -3.87
CA VAL A 214 -24.23 3.50 -2.59
C VAL A 214 -23.21 3.07 -1.53
N ASN A 215 -22.71 4.03 -0.75
CA ASN A 215 -21.67 3.75 0.23
C ASN A 215 -22.12 2.73 1.29
N ALA A 216 -21.15 1.98 1.84
CA ALA A 216 -21.39 0.87 2.73
C ALA A 216 -22.12 1.29 4.02
N MET A 217 -21.82 2.49 4.56
CA MET A 217 -22.47 2.98 5.78
C MET A 217 -23.95 3.28 5.54
N THR A 218 -24.30 4.00 4.49
CA THR A 218 -25.69 4.27 4.11
C THR A 218 -26.47 2.98 3.89
N ARG A 219 -25.87 1.98 3.23
CA ARG A 219 -26.48 0.67 3.03
C ARG A 219 -26.73 -0.07 4.34
N LYS A 220 -25.75 -0.01 5.27
CA LYS A 220 -25.88 -0.60 6.61
C LYS A 220 -26.98 0.08 7.43
N ASP A 221 -27.02 1.41 7.41
CA ASP A 221 -28.01 2.19 8.14
C ASP A 221 -29.44 1.90 7.62
N ALA A 222 -29.60 1.80 6.30
CA ALA A 222 -30.89 1.42 5.69
C ALA A 222 -31.36 0.04 6.15
N MET A 223 -30.47 -0.95 6.19
CA MET A 223 -30.79 -2.29 6.67
C MET A 223 -31.16 -2.29 8.17
N THR A 224 -30.46 -1.51 9.01
CA THR A 224 -30.68 -1.47 10.46
C THR A 224 -31.98 -0.75 10.81
N ARG A 225 -32.29 0.34 10.12
CA ARG A 225 -33.49 1.17 10.40
C ARG A 225 -34.74 0.71 9.67
N LYS A 226 -34.65 -0.34 8.84
CA LYS A 226 -35.74 -0.81 7.95
C LYS A 226 -36.31 0.35 7.11
N ILE A 227 -35.48 1.31 6.74
CA ILE A 227 -35.88 2.40 5.88
C ILE A 227 -35.90 1.87 4.45
N ASP A 228 -36.90 2.24 3.71
CA ASP A 228 -37.12 1.88 2.30
C ASP A 228 -36.14 2.63 1.36
N HIS A 229 -34.84 2.59 1.69
CA HIS A 229 -33.83 3.06 0.77
C HIS A 229 -33.35 1.89 -0.10
N PRO A 230 -33.13 2.16 -1.39
CA PRO A 230 -32.76 1.09 -2.29
C PRO A 230 -31.49 0.41 -1.77
N PRO A 231 -31.52 -0.91 -1.64
CA PRO A 231 -30.32 -1.69 -1.47
C PRO A 231 -29.36 -1.37 -2.63
N LEU A 232 -28.17 -1.93 -2.62
CA LEU A 232 -27.30 -1.85 -3.80
C LEU A 232 -28.10 -2.22 -5.05
N ILE A 233 -28.28 -1.26 -5.97
CA ILE A 233 -28.96 -1.53 -7.23
C ILE A 233 -28.06 -2.44 -8.07
N GLU A 234 -28.65 -3.50 -8.62
CA GLU A 234 -27.89 -4.42 -9.44
C GLU A 234 -27.29 -3.73 -10.69
N PRO A 235 -26.03 -3.98 -11.05
CA PRO A 235 -25.40 -3.39 -12.23
C PRO A 235 -26.23 -3.53 -13.50
N LYS A 236 -26.86 -4.69 -13.70
CA LYS A 236 -27.72 -4.96 -14.88
C LYS A 236 -28.93 -4.05 -14.98
N THR A 237 -29.41 -3.46 -13.89
CA THR A 237 -30.51 -2.48 -13.91
C THR A 237 -30.10 -1.21 -14.64
N TYR A 238 -28.83 -0.79 -14.51
CA TYR A 238 -28.29 0.36 -15.21
C TYR A 238 -27.78 0.04 -16.62
N ASN A 239 -27.26 -1.17 -16.81
CA ASN A 239 -26.68 -1.60 -18.08
C ASN A 239 -27.04 -3.07 -18.34
N SER A 240 -28.08 -3.30 -19.13
CA SER A 240 -28.57 -4.64 -19.48
C SER A 240 -27.57 -5.51 -20.27
N LYS A 241 -26.53 -4.89 -20.83
CA LYS A 241 -25.46 -5.59 -21.58
C LYS A 241 -24.47 -6.32 -20.66
N ILE A 242 -24.50 -6.08 -19.36
CA ILE A 242 -23.64 -6.78 -18.39
C ILE A 242 -24.05 -8.26 -18.32
N SER A 243 -23.07 -9.15 -18.45
CA SER A 243 -23.26 -10.59 -18.36
C SER A 243 -23.79 -11.02 -16.99
N PRO A 244 -24.67 -12.05 -16.88
CA PRO A 244 -25.23 -12.48 -15.60
C PRO A 244 -24.18 -12.87 -14.56
N ASN A 245 -23.11 -13.55 -14.97
CA ASN A 245 -22.00 -13.94 -14.10
C ASN A 245 -21.24 -12.73 -13.58
N ILE A 246 -20.99 -11.71 -14.42
CA ILE A 246 -20.31 -10.48 -14.00
C ILE A 246 -21.17 -9.69 -13.01
N ASN A 247 -22.48 -9.56 -13.29
CA ASN A 247 -23.41 -8.95 -12.35
C ASN A 247 -23.36 -9.64 -10.97
N LYS A 248 -23.42 -10.99 -10.95
CA LYS A 248 -23.34 -11.79 -9.71
C LYS A 248 -22.00 -11.59 -9.00
N ALA A 249 -20.89 -11.62 -9.72
CA ALA A 249 -19.55 -11.46 -9.16
C ALA A 249 -19.34 -10.07 -8.54
N ILE A 250 -19.88 -9.02 -9.16
CA ILE A 250 -19.87 -7.66 -8.59
C ILE A 250 -20.64 -7.62 -7.27
N LEU A 251 -21.88 -8.16 -7.26
CA LEU A 251 -22.72 -8.20 -6.07
C LEU A 251 -22.09 -9.01 -4.93
N TRP A 252 -21.37 -10.09 -5.27
CA TRP A 252 -20.60 -10.86 -4.30
C TRP A 252 -19.45 -10.06 -3.68
N ALA A 253 -18.66 -9.35 -4.48
CA ALA A 253 -17.59 -8.48 -3.98
C ALA A 253 -18.14 -7.34 -3.10
N LEU A 254 -19.32 -6.82 -3.39
CA LEU A 254 -19.96 -5.70 -2.70
C LEU A 254 -20.84 -6.10 -1.50
N GLN A 255 -20.77 -7.34 -1.01
CA GLN A 255 -21.44 -7.73 0.24
C GLN A 255 -20.98 -6.84 1.40
N LEU A 256 -21.90 -6.44 2.28
CA LEU A 256 -21.56 -5.62 3.46
C LEU A 256 -20.77 -6.43 4.49
N ASP A 257 -21.14 -7.68 4.68
CA ASP A 257 -20.45 -8.61 5.55
C ASP A 257 -19.14 -9.08 4.88
N ALA A 258 -18.02 -8.81 5.53
CA ALA A 258 -16.68 -9.13 5.01
C ALA A 258 -16.49 -10.64 4.78
N ASP A 259 -17.06 -11.48 5.66
CA ASP A 259 -16.94 -12.92 5.59
C ASP A 259 -17.75 -13.53 4.42
N LYS A 260 -18.74 -12.79 3.91
CA LYS A 260 -19.55 -13.19 2.76
C LYS A 260 -18.95 -12.77 1.41
N ARG A 261 -17.83 -12.05 1.41
CA ARG A 261 -17.12 -11.65 0.19
C ARG A 261 -16.14 -12.71 -0.29
N PRO A 262 -15.63 -12.61 -1.52
CA PRO A 262 -14.46 -13.38 -1.92
C PRO A 262 -13.29 -13.12 -0.95
N GLN A 263 -12.69 -14.18 -0.40
CA GLN A 263 -11.60 -14.05 0.57
C GLN A 263 -10.22 -13.91 -0.09
N SER A 264 -10.16 -14.11 -1.40
CA SER A 264 -8.95 -13.89 -2.22
C SER A 264 -9.32 -13.41 -3.62
N VAL A 265 -8.43 -12.67 -4.26
CA VAL A 265 -8.61 -12.24 -5.66
C VAL A 265 -8.77 -13.45 -6.58
N GLN A 266 -8.05 -14.55 -6.31
CA GLN A 266 -8.17 -15.78 -7.09
C GLN A 266 -9.59 -16.38 -7.03
N ALA A 267 -10.22 -16.37 -5.84
CA ALA A 267 -11.59 -16.83 -5.69
C ALA A 267 -12.56 -15.97 -6.51
N TRP A 268 -12.39 -14.65 -6.48
CA TRP A 268 -13.23 -13.72 -7.24
C TRP A 268 -13.02 -13.83 -8.75
N PHE A 269 -11.78 -14.02 -9.20
CA PHE A 269 -11.46 -14.19 -10.63
C PHE A 269 -12.12 -15.39 -11.27
N LYS A 270 -12.28 -16.50 -10.55
CA LYS A 270 -13.02 -17.68 -11.04
C LYS A 270 -14.46 -17.32 -11.42
N ASP A 271 -15.15 -16.55 -10.59
CA ASP A 271 -16.53 -16.13 -10.86
C ASP A 271 -16.61 -15.08 -11.98
N LEU A 272 -15.57 -14.24 -12.13
CA LEU A 272 -15.44 -13.30 -13.24
C LEU A 272 -15.05 -13.99 -14.57
N GLY A 273 -14.62 -15.25 -14.54
CA GLY A 273 -14.07 -15.95 -15.72
C GLY A 273 -12.72 -15.38 -16.15
N LEU A 274 -11.95 -14.80 -15.24
CA LEU A 274 -10.65 -14.21 -15.51
C LEU A 274 -9.51 -15.20 -15.25
N SER A 275 -8.38 -14.98 -15.94
CA SER A 275 -7.21 -15.83 -15.84
C SER A 275 -6.47 -15.60 -14.51
N ILE A 276 -6.18 -16.69 -13.83
CA ILE A 276 -5.27 -16.66 -12.69
C ILE A 276 -3.86 -16.91 -13.24
N PRO A 277 -2.91 -15.98 -13.07
CA PRO A 277 -1.54 -16.22 -13.46
C PRO A 277 -1.07 -17.54 -12.86
N LYS A 278 -0.60 -18.47 -13.70
CA LYS A 278 0.12 -19.62 -13.20
C LYS A 278 1.24 -19.05 -12.34
N LYS A 279 1.32 -19.47 -11.09
CA LYS A 279 2.40 -19.10 -10.19
C LYS A 279 3.69 -19.41 -10.96
N GLU A 280 4.33 -18.39 -11.56
CA GLU A 280 5.72 -18.56 -11.92
C GLU A 280 6.37 -18.99 -10.62
N GLN A 281 6.89 -20.21 -10.65
CA GLN A 281 7.78 -20.64 -9.57
C GLN A 281 8.88 -19.61 -9.62
N SER A 282 8.72 -18.55 -8.81
CA SER A 282 9.81 -17.64 -8.55
C SER A 282 10.95 -18.58 -8.20
N LYS A 283 12.03 -18.51 -8.96
CA LYS A 283 13.32 -19.04 -8.57
C LYS A 283 13.70 -18.27 -7.30
N ILE A 284 12.98 -18.54 -6.23
CA ILE A 284 13.45 -18.26 -4.89
C ILE A 284 14.66 -19.18 -4.81
N SER A 285 15.83 -18.62 -5.01
CA SER A 285 17.08 -19.28 -4.63
C SER A 285 16.78 -19.84 -3.23
N PRO A 286 16.96 -21.16 -3.02
CA PRO A 286 16.67 -21.74 -1.72
C PRO A 286 17.37 -20.86 -0.68
N PRO A 287 16.75 -20.55 0.45
CA PRO A 287 17.40 -19.76 1.49
C PRO A 287 18.77 -20.39 1.68
N ILE A 288 19.83 -19.55 1.62
CA ILE A 288 21.18 -20.03 1.89
C ILE A 288 21.08 -20.66 3.28
N VAL A 289 21.00 -21.98 3.28
CA VAL A 289 21.06 -22.76 4.54
C VAL A 289 22.49 -22.61 5.00
N ILE A 290 22.73 -21.57 5.83
CA ILE A 290 24.00 -21.40 6.49
C ILE A 290 24.15 -22.65 7.38
N ASN A 291 25.03 -23.55 6.94
CA ASN A 291 25.36 -24.70 7.74
C ASN A 291 26.18 -24.21 8.95
N TRP A 292 25.47 -23.93 10.03
CA TRP A 292 26.05 -23.42 11.27
C TRP A 292 27.15 -24.31 11.82
N THR A 293 27.14 -25.62 11.52
CA THR A 293 28.23 -26.52 11.88
C THR A 293 29.54 -26.17 11.18
N LEU A 294 29.50 -25.76 9.92
CA LEU A 294 30.69 -25.27 9.20
C LEU A 294 31.16 -23.89 9.69
N VAL A 295 30.23 -23.02 10.06
CA VAL A 295 30.56 -21.71 10.63
C VAL A 295 31.26 -21.90 11.99
N TRP A 296 30.70 -22.75 12.86
CA TRP A 296 31.31 -23.06 14.16
C TRP A 296 32.65 -23.81 14.03
N ALA A 297 32.81 -24.68 13.05
CA ALA A 297 34.08 -25.34 12.76
C ALA A 297 35.14 -24.30 12.30
N GLY A 298 34.73 -23.32 11.48
CA GLY A 298 35.60 -22.21 11.08
C GLY A 298 36.04 -21.33 12.25
N VAL A 299 35.08 -20.98 13.14
CA VAL A 299 35.35 -20.18 14.34
C VAL A 299 36.27 -20.94 15.30
N ALA A 300 36.08 -22.26 15.49
CA ALA A 300 36.93 -23.09 16.32
C ALA A 300 38.36 -23.22 15.75
N ALA A 301 38.51 -23.34 14.43
CA ALA A 301 39.81 -23.36 13.75
C ALA A 301 40.57 -22.04 13.92
N ILE A 302 39.87 -20.90 13.80
CA ILE A 302 40.45 -19.56 14.02
C ILE A 302 40.86 -19.40 15.48
N ALA A 303 40.05 -19.82 16.43
CA ALA A 303 40.37 -19.78 17.86
C ALA A 303 41.61 -20.61 18.20
N THR A 304 41.76 -21.80 17.57
CA THR A 304 42.91 -22.68 17.76
C THR A 304 44.19 -22.06 17.13
N LEU A 305 44.06 -21.37 15.97
CA LEU A 305 45.17 -20.67 15.33
C LEU A 305 45.65 -19.47 16.15
N LEU A 306 44.71 -18.71 16.73
CA LEU A 306 45.00 -17.56 17.60
C LEU A 306 45.66 -17.99 18.92
N THR A 307 45.31 -19.16 19.46
CA THR A 307 46.00 -19.72 20.63
C THR A 307 47.42 -20.23 20.29
N ALA A 308 47.58 -20.82 19.11
CA ALA A 308 48.90 -21.26 18.64
C ALA A 308 49.89 -20.10 18.35
N LEU A 309 49.36 -18.92 18.01
CA LEU A 309 50.12 -17.69 17.76
C LEU A 309 50.37 -16.84 19.00
N GLY A 310 50.01 -17.32 20.22
CA GLY A 310 50.30 -16.65 21.48
C GLY A 310 49.51 -15.34 21.75
N VAL A 311 48.40 -15.13 21.04
CA VAL A 311 47.58 -13.89 21.16
C VAL A 311 46.73 -13.80 22.44
N PRO A 312 46.49 -14.86 23.27
CA PRO A 312 45.67 -14.76 24.47
C PRO A 312 46.20 -13.88 25.60
N GLU A 313 47.50 -13.57 25.64
CA GLU A 313 48.03 -12.77 26.74
C GLU A 313 47.86 -11.25 26.57
N LEU A 314 47.68 -10.77 25.34
CA LEU A 314 47.49 -9.34 25.04
C LEU A 314 46.06 -8.83 25.32
N MET A 315 45.06 -9.70 25.41
CA MET A 315 43.67 -9.32 25.68
C MET A 315 43.30 -9.34 27.18
N LYS A 316 44.06 -9.98 28.04
CA LYS A 316 43.82 -10.00 29.49
C LYS A 316 44.09 -8.66 30.20
N GLN A 317 44.83 -7.74 29.54
CA GLN A 317 45.17 -6.47 30.14
C GLN A 317 44.17 -5.31 29.96
N LYS A 318 43.09 -5.48 29.14
CA LYS A 318 42.16 -4.39 28.84
C LYS A 318 40.71 -4.55 29.37
N PHE A 319 40.38 -5.63 30.04
CA PHE A 319 39.03 -5.83 30.59
C PHE A 319 39.06 -6.34 32.02
N THR A 320 39.41 -5.47 32.97
CA THR A 320 39.05 -5.65 34.39
C THR A 320 37.72 -4.94 34.62
N PRO A 321 36.64 -5.63 35.04
CA PRO A 321 35.41 -4.97 35.45
C PRO A 321 35.65 -4.20 36.76
N GLN A 322 35.29 -2.93 36.79
CA GLN A 322 35.25 -2.17 38.01
C GLN A 322 34.11 -2.69 38.92
N PRO A 323 34.34 -2.78 40.26
CA PRO A 323 33.29 -3.21 41.18
C PRO A 323 32.22 -2.14 41.29
N THR A 324 30.95 -2.58 41.14
CA THR A 324 29.74 -1.77 41.36
C THR A 324 29.69 -1.29 42.83
N PRO A 325 29.37 -0.04 43.14
CA PRO A 325 29.15 0.42 44.51
C PRO A 325 27.84 -0.14 45.05
N THR A 326 27.92 -0.87 46.15
CA THR A 326 26.78 -1.30 46.94
C THR A 326 26.13 -0.11 47.62
N GLY A 327 24.99 0.33 47.10
CA GLY A 327 24.11 1.31 47.71
C GLY A 327 23.14 0.63 48.67
N SER A 328 23.17 0.99 49.93
CA SER A 328 22.23 0.57 50.97
C SER A 328 20.79 1.05 50.69
N PRO A 329 19.75 0.31 51.09
CA PRO A 329 18.37 0.72 50.84
C PRO A 329 17.95 1.88 51.78
N PRO A 330 17.09 2.80 51.33
CA PRO A 330 16.58 3.89 52.17
C PRO A 330 15.53 3.39 53.16
N SER A 331 15.67 3.81 54.41
CA SER A 331 14.74 3.60 55.52
C SER A 331 13.40 4.31 55.25
N SER A 332 12.29 3.61 55.54
CA SER A 332 10.92 4.12 55.52
C SER A 332 10.72 5.24 56.58
N PRO A 333 9.95 6.30 56.29
CA PRO A 333 9.46 7.22 57.32
C PRO A 333 8.16 6.69 57.94
N LYS A 334 8.07 7.00 59.25
CA LYS A 334 6.86 6.85 60.07
C LYS A 334 5.76 7.78 59.63
#